data_ed0ccb6c29482ed5922482c0499edbbf
#
_entry.id   ed0ccb6c29482ed5922482c0499edbbf
#
_cell.length_a   1.000
_cell.length_b   1.000
_cell.length_c   1.000
_cell.angle_alpha   90.00
_cell.angle_beta   90.00
_cell.angle_gamma   90.00
#
_symmetry.space_group_name_H-M   'P 1'
#
loop_
_entity.id
_entity.type
_entity.pdbx_description
1 polymer ?
#
loop_
_entity_poly.entity_id
_entity_poly.type
_entity_poly.pdbx_seq_one_letter_code
_entity_poly.pdbx_strand_id
1 'polypeptide(L)'
;MALEDQRLKIFEAVARERSFTVAARKLGMSQSAVSQCVAELEKKTGARLFDRQRGAVILTPQGETFRLFADRIRKDYEDLNVVFADYEAFASVAETLNSIKDEPSFSLFKDILSR
;
A
#
# COMPACT_ATOMS: atom_id res chain seq x y z
N MET A 1 8.03 -14.48 -3.51
CA MET A 1 7.96 -13.26 -4.34
C MET A 1 7.32 -12.14 -3.52
N ALA A 2 8.01 -11.04 -3.39
CA ALA A 2 7.49 -9.89 -2.64
C ALA A 2 6.97 -8.87 -3.64
N LEU A 3 5.65 -8.63 -3.61
CA LEU A 3 5.01 -7.60 -4.42
C LEU A 3 4.60 -6.48 -3.48
N GLU A 4 5.46 -5.48 -3.37
CA GLU A 4 5.23 -4.31 -2.53
C GLU A 4 5.62 -3.05 -3.29
N ASP A 5 4.87 -1.99 -3.07
CA ASP A 5 5.28 -0.67 -3.52
C ASP A 5 5.96 0.04 -2.34
N GLN A 6 7.26 0.30 -2.48
CA GLN A 6 8.07 0.91 -1.44
C GLN A 6 7.56 2.29 -1.05
N ARG A 7 7.02 3.05 -2.00
CA ARG A 7 6.49 4.39 -1.74
C ARG A 7 5.27 4.34 -0.83
N LEU A 8 4.38 3.37 -1.05
CA LEU A 8 3.21 3.19 -0.18
C LEU A 8 3.61 2.76 1.21
N LYS A 9 4.61 1.90 1.32
CA LYS A 9 5.16 1.45 2.60
C LYS A 9 5.74 2.62 3.39
N ILE A 10 6.48 3.51 2.72
CA ILE A 10 7.05 4.71 3.34
C ILE A 10 5.93 5.64 3.80
N PHE A 11 4.94 5.90 2.94
CA PHE A 11 3.80 6.74 3.30
C PHE A 11 3.08 6.21 4.55
N GLU A 12 2.78 4.92 4.57
CA GLU A 12 2.08 4.31 5.69
C GLU A 12 2.88 4.39 6.99
N ALA A 13 4.20 4.24 6.92
CA ALA A 13 5.06 4.36 8.09
C ALA A 13 5.01 5.78 8.67
N VAL A 14 5.10 6.80 7.83
CA VAL A 14 5.02 8.20 8.27
C VAL A 14 3.64 8.51 8.86
N ALA A 15 2.59 8.01 8.24
CA ALA A 15 1.22 8.21 8.73
C ALA A 15 1.01 7.55 10.10
N ARG A 16 1.51 6.34 10.28
CA ARG A 16 1.39 5.60 11.52
C ARG A 16 2.20 6.22 12.66
N GLU A 17 3.46 6.54 12.36
CA GLU A 17 4.38 7.04 13.38
C GLU A 17 4.21 8.54 13.66
N ARG A 18 3.57 9.27 12.78
CA ARG A 18 3.43 10.73 12.86
C ARG A 18 4.78 11.45 13.00
N SER A 19 5.81 10.85 12.40
CA SER A 19 7.17 11.35 12.51
C SER A 19 8.00 10.81 11.35
N PHE A 20 8.65 11.70 10.61
CA PHE A 20 9.58 11.29 9.55
C PHE A 20 10.81 10.60 10.13
N THR A 21 11.30 11.08 11.26
CA THR A 21 12.50 10.51 11.90
C THR A 21 12.24 9.09 12.39
N VAL A 22 11.13 8.88 13.08
CA VAL A 22 10.78 7.55 13.61
C VAL A 22 10.46 6.58 12.47
N ALA A 23 9.72 7.05 11.46
CA ALA A 23 9.41 6.22 10.29
C ALA A 23 10.69 5.77 9.58
N ALA A 24 11.63 6.69 9.37
CA ALA A 24 12.92 6.39 8.73
C ALA A 24 13.70 5.34 9.52
N ARG A 25 13.75 5.50 10.84
CA ARG A 25 14.45 4.54 11.71
C ARG A 25 13.84 3.15 11.59
N LYS A 26 12.52 3.05 11.64
CA LYS A 26 11.83 1.76 11.54
C LYS A 26 11.98 1.10 10.18
N LEU A 27 12.10 1.92 9.13
CA LEU A 27 12.29 1.43 7.76
C LEU A 27 13.76 1.12 7.43
N GLY A 28 14.70 1.49 8.30
CA GLY A 28 16.12 1.37 8.01
C GLY A 28 16.58 2.30 6.90
N MET A 29 15.96 3.48 6.78
CA MET A 29 16.23 4.47 5.74
C MET A 29 16.69 5.78 6.38
N SER A 30 17.30 6.65 5.57
CA SER A 30 17.60 8.01 6.02
C SER A 30 16.31 8.84 6.05
N GLN A 31 16.27 9.84 6.93
CA GLN A 31 15.14 10.77 6.99
C GLN A 31 15.00 11.53 5.67
N SER A 32 16.12 11.89 5.04
CA SER A 32 16.12 12.57 3.74
C SER A 32 15.43 11.73 2.67
N ALA A 33 15.71 10.43 2.62
CA ALA A 33 15.09 9.53 1.66
C ALA A 33 13.59 9.43 1.88
N VAL A 34 13.15 9.32 3.13
CA VAL A 34 11.73 9.28 3.47
C VAL A 34 11.04 10.58 3.09
N SER A 35 11.63 11.72 3.43
CA SER A 35 11.08 13.04 3.10
C SER A 35 10.99 13.25 1.59
N GLN A 36 12.00 12.82 0.84
CA GLN A 36 12.02 12.92 -0.61
C GLN A 36 10.92 12.07 -1.25
N CYS A 37 10.74 10.87 -0.75
CA CYS A 37 9.69 9.97 -1.24
C CYS A 37 8.28 10.59 -1.04
N VAL A 38 8.03 11.15 0.13
CA VAL A 38 6.76 11.82 0.43
C VAL A 38 6.57 13.04 -0.48
N ALA A 39 7.62 13.84 -0.66
CA ALA A 39 7.55 15.00 -1.55
C ALA A 39 7.22 14.58 -2.99
N GLU A 40 7.78 13.49 -3.47
CA GLU A 40 7.48 12.96 -4.81
C GLU A 40 6.03 12.50 -4.92
N LEU A 41 5.50 11.83 -3.89
CA LEU A 41 4.10 11.43 -3.85
C LEU A 41 3.17 12.65 -3.87
N GLU A 42 3.49 13.68 -3.10
CA GLU A 42 2.72 14.92 -3.09
C GLU A 42 2.77 15.62 -4.45
N LYS A 43 3.91 15.61 -5.10
CA LYS A 43 4.06 16.16 -6.43
C LYS A 43 3.22 15.41 -7.47
N LYS A 44 3.24 14.08 -7.42
CA LYS A 44 2.49 13.24 -8.37
C LYS A 44 0.98 13.33 -8.18
N THR A 45 0.53 13.42 -6.94
CA THR A 45 -0.89 13.54 -6.62
C THR A 45 -1.41 14.97 -6.77
N GLY A 46 -0.51 15.94 -6.78
CA GLY A 46 -0.89 17.36 -6.80
C GLY A 46 -1.52 17.84 -5.51
N ALA A 47 -1.34 17.11 -4.41
CA ALA A 47 -1.96 17.42 -3.13
C ALA A 47 -0.95 17.27 -2.00
N ARG A 48 -1.14 18.05 -0.94
CA ARG A 48 -0.41 17.83 0.31
C ARG A 48 -1.04 16.68 1.05
N LEU A 49 -0.23 15.69 1.40
CA LEU A 49 -0.69 14.49 2.11
C LEU A 49 -0.47 14.62 3.62
N PHE A 50 0.55 15.38 4.01
CA PHE A 50 0.88 15.61 5.41
C PHE A 50 0.97 17.11 5.71
N ASP A 51 0.55 17.43 6.92
CA ASP A 51 0.68 18.77 7.48
C ASP A 51 1.63 18.69 8.68
N ARG A 52 2.56 19.66 8.77
CA ARG A 52 3.54 19.72 9.85
C ARG A 52 3.19 20.90 10.75
N GLN A 53 2.56 20.63 11.88
CA GLN A 53 2.24 21.66 12.85
C GLN A 53 2.80 21.30 14.21
N ARG A 54 3.54 22.25 14.81
CA ARG A 54 4.04 22.13 16.19
C ARG A 54 4.84 20.85 16.44
N GLY A 55 5.68 20.46 15.50
CA GLY A 55 6.49 19.26 15.62
C GLY A 55 5.77 17.95 15.39
N ALA A 56 4.46 17.97 15.14
CA ALA A 56 3.69 16.79 14.79
C ALA A 56 3.43 16.72 13.30
N VAL A 57 3.40 15.52 12.77
CA VAL A 57 3.03 15.24 11.38
C VAL A 57 1.66 14.60 11.38
N ILE A 58 0.70 15.23 10.74
CA ILE A 58 -0.68 14.75 10.66
C ILE A 58 -1.09 14.65 9.19
N LEU A 59 -2.01 13.74 8.90
CA LEU A 59 -2.58 13.60 7.57
C LEU A 59 -3.51 14.79 7.26
N THR A 60 -3.41 15.33 6.05
CA THR A 60 -4.43 16.24 5.52
C THR A 60 -5.67 15.43 5.13
N PRO A 61 -6.81 16.08 4.82
CA PRO A 61 -7.96 15.34 4.26
C PRO A 61 -7.61 14.53 3.02
N GLN A 62 -6.75 15.06 2.15
CA GLN A 62 -6.25 14.35 0.98
C GLN A 62 -5.36 13.17 1.39
N GLY A 63 -4.55 13.35 2.44
CA GLY A 63 -3.73 12.30 3.00
C GLY A 63 -4.57 11.16 3.57
N GLU A 64 -5.69 11.47 4.22
CA GLU A 64 -6.63 10.45 4.71
C GLU A 64 -7.22 9.64 3.56
N THR A 65 -7.61 10.29 2.47
CA THR A 65 -8.10 9.63 1.27
C THR A 65 -7.01 8.73 0.68
N PHE A 66 -5.80 9.25 0.55
CA PHE A 66 -4.67 8.48 0.05
C PHE A 66 -4.42 7.24 0.91
N ARG A 67 -4.49 7.39 2.23
CA ARG A 67 -4.29 6.29 3.18
C ARG A 67 -5.30 5.16 2.99
N LEU A 68 -6.58 5.49 2.76
CA LEU A 68 -7.61 4.49 2.51
C LEU A 68 -7.28 3.63 1.29
N PHE A 69 -6.86 4.27 0.21
CA PHE A 69 -6.47 3.55 -1.01
C PHE A 69 -5.15 2.80 -0.83
N ALA A 70 -4.18 3.39 -0.12
CA ALA A 70 -2.90 2.73 0.14
C ALA A 70 -3.09 1.46 0.97
N ASP A 71 -3.95 1.49 1.99
CA ASP A 71 -4.29 0.32 2.80
C ASP A 71 -4.90 -0.79 1.94
N ARG A 72 -5.79 -0.43 1.03
CA ARG A 72 -6.44 -1.37 0.13
C ARG A 72 -5.43 -2.01 -0.82
N ILE A 73 -4.54 -1.21 -1.41
CA ILE A 73 -3.49 -1.71 -2.31
C ILE A 73 -2.55 -2.64 -1.56
N ARG A 74 -2.11 -2.26 -0.36
CA ARG A 74 -1.25 -3.09 0.49
C ARG A 74 -1.90 -4.43 0.79
N LYS A 75 -3.17 -4.43 1.15
CA LYS A 75 -3.91 -5.65 1.44
C LYS A 75 -4.02 -6.54 0.21
N ASP A 76 -4.28 -5.95 -0.95
CA ASP A 76 -4.35 -6.69 -2.21
C ASP A 76 -2.99 -7.31 -2.55
N TYR A 77 -1.88 -6.60 -2.34
CA TYR A 77 -0.53 -7.16 -2.51
C TYR A 77 -0.28 -8.34 -1.55
N GLU A 78 -0.69 -8.20 -0.29
CA GLU A 78 -0.56 -9.28 0.69
C GLU A 78 -1.34 -10.52 0.26
N ASP A 79 -2.58 -10.33 -0.16
CA ASP A 79 -3.43 -11.41 -0.64
C ASP A 79 -2.83 -12.08 -1.87
N LEU A 80 -2.31 -11.31 -2.81
CA LEU A 80 -1.66 -11.82 -4.00
C LEU A 80 -0.41 -12.64 -3.65
N ASN A 81 0.40 -12.17 -2.72
CA ASN A 81 1.58 -12.90 -2.26
C ASN A 81 1.21 -14.22 -1.59
N VAL A 82 0.15 -14.24 -0.78
CA VAL A 82 -0.34 -15.47 -0.16
C VAL A 82 -0.79 -16.47 -1.21
N VAL A 83 -1.55 -16.01 -2.20
CA VAL A 83 -2.08 -16.88 -3.27
C VAL A 83 -0.95 -17.54 -4.08
N PHE A 84 0.13 -16.80 -4.36
CA PHE A 84 1.20 -17.26 -5.24
C PHE A 84 2.48 -17.68 -4.49
N ALA A 85 2.46 -17.69 -3.17
CA ALA A 85 3.64 -18.08 -2.39
C ALA A 85 3.90 -19.60 -2.45
N ASP A 86 2.83 -20.39 -2.58
CA ASP A 86 2.88 -21.84 -2.56
C ASP A 86 1.84 -22.38 -3.56
N TYR A 87 2.27 -23.31 -4.39
CA TYR A 87 1.39 -23.92 -5.38
C TYR A 87 0.20 -24.63 -4.75
N GLU A 88 0.41 -25.31 -3.62
CA GLU A 88 -0.68 -25.99 -2.90
C GLU A 88 -1.67 -24.97 -2.33
N ALA A 89 -1.19 -23.88 -1.78
CA ALA A 89 -2.04 -22.79 -1.31
C ALA A 89 -2.84 -22.19 -2.46
N PHE A 90 -2.20 -22.02 -3.63
CA PHE A 90 -2.87 -21.55 -4.83
C PHE A 90 -4.00 -22.48 -5.27
N ALA A 91 -3.78 -23.79 -5.28
CA ALA A 91 -4.78 -24.77 -5.65
C ALA A 91 -6.00 -24.74 -4.71
N SER A 92 -5.75 -24.59 -3.40
CA SER A 92 -6.80 -24.45 -2.39
C SER A 92 -7.63 -23.17 -2.61
N VAL A 93 -6.98 -22.07 -2.91
CA VAL A 93 -7.64 -20.80 -3.16
C VAL A 93 -8.42 -20.83 -4.48
N ALA A 94 -7.92 -21.57 -5.47
CA ALA A 94 -8.62 -21.74 -6.75
C ALA A 94 -10.03 -22.34 -6.56
N GLU A 95 -10.18 -23.28 -5.63
CA GLU A 95 -11.50 -23.85 -5.31
C GLU A 95 -12.41 -22.78 -4.69
N THR A 96 -11.88 -21.96 -3.80
CA THR A 96 -12.62 -20.85 -3.19
C THR A 96 -13.04 -19.83 -4.25
N LEU A 97 -12.14 -19.52 -5.19
CA LEU A 97 -12.44 -18.59 -6.28
C LEU A 97 -13.56 -19.13 -7.20
N ASN A 98 -13.59 -20.43 -7.40
CA ASN A 98 -14.67 -21.05 -8.17
C ASN A 98 -16.04 -20.86 -7.53
N SER A 99 -16.08 -20.80 -6.19
CA SER A 99 -17.33 -20.56 -5.49
C SER A 99 -17.80 -19.11 -5.51
N ILE A 100 -16.90 -18.16 -5.83
CA ILE A 100 -17.21 -16.72 -5.90
C ILE A 100 -17.06 -16.17 -7.32
N LYS A 101 -17.04 -17.03 -8.31
CA LYS A 101 -16.79 -16.65 -9.72
C LYS A 101 -17.79 -15.66 -10.30
N ASP A 102 -18.97 -15.54 -9.69
CA ASP A 102 -20.01 -14.64 -10.14
C ASP A 102 -19.85 -13.21 -9.58
N GLU A 103 -18.87 -12.99 -8.70
CA GLU A 103 -18.60 -11.66 -8.16
C GLU A 103 -17.86 -10.80 -9.19
N PRO A 104 -18.20 -9.49 -9.30
CA PRO A 104 -17.51 -8.60 -10.23
C PRO A 104 -15.99 -8.55 -10.05
N SER A 105 -15.51 -8.62 -8.81
CA SER A 105 -14.08 -8.63 -8.50
C SER A 105 -13.39 -9.87 -9.07
N PHE A 106 -14.06 -11.02 -9.04
CA PHE A 106 -13.53 -12.24 -9.62
C PHE A 106 -13.43 -12.13 -11.15
N SER A 107 -14.43 -11.54 -11.79
CA SER A 107 -14.44 -11.33 -13.22
C SER A 107 -13.24 -10.48 -13.67
N LEU A 108 -12.98 -9.40 -12.94
CA LEU A 108 -11.83 -8.54 -13.21
C LEU A 108 -10.50 -9.29 -13.03
N PHE A 109 -10.37 -10.06 -11.96
CA PHE A 109 -9.19 -10.87 -11.68
C PHE A 109 -8.94 -11.88 -12.79
N LYS A 110 -9.99 -12.55 -13.24
CA LYS A 110 -9.94 -13.52 -14.33
C LYS A 110 -9.49 -12.87 -15.64
N ASP A 111 -9.98 -11.69 -15.95
CA ASP A 111 -9.59 -10.94 -17.15
C ASP A 111 -8.10 -10.58 -17.12
N ILE A 112 -7.60 -10.18 -15.97
CA ILE A 112 -6.19 -9.86 -15.79
C ILE A 112 -5.31 -11.09 -16.02
N LEU A 113 -5.71 -12.25 -15.47
CA LEU A 113 -4.94 -13.48 -15.62
C LEU A 113 -4.95 -14.06 -17.03
N SER A 114 -5.98 -13.76 -17.82
CA SER A 114 -6.11 -14.29 -19.16
C SER A 114 -5.44 -13.43 -20.24
N ARG A 115 -4.84 -12.33 -19.86
CA ARG A 115 -4.11 -11.44 -20.78
C ARG A 115 -2.71 -11.89 -21.09
#